data_3d76f1c0a4dabf0b15e8ccf99c74b790
#
_entry.id   3d76f1c0a4dabf0b15e8ccf99c74b790
#
_cell.length_a   1.000
_cell.length_b   1.000
_cell.length_c   1.000
_cell.angle_alpha   90.00
_cell.angle_beta   90.00
_cell.angle_gamma   90.00
#
_symmetry.space_group_name_H-M   'P 1'
#
loop_
_entity.id
_entity.type
_entity.pdbx_description
1 polymer ?
#
loop_
_entity_poly.entity_id
_entity_poly.type
_entity_poly.pdbx_seq_one_letter_code
_entity_poly.pdbx_strand_id
1 'polypeptide(L)'
;EWLSTYKRDSYIDTANHDVTYENFIDKELIHFSTYDNERSIPNLMDGLKISLRKILYSAFKKNLNSEIKVAQFSGYVSEHSGYHHGEASLNAAIVGLAQDFVGSNNVNLLSPKGQFGTRLMGGKDSASERYIFTELNNPLARLIFRKSDDNILEYLQDDGQSIEPIYYVPIIPMILVNGGKGIGTGFSYEGLCYNPTQIID
;
A
#
# COMPACT_ATOMS: atom_id res chain seq x y z
N GLU A 1 9.58 0.79 -23.07
CA GLU A 1 9.32 -0.11 -24.23
C GLU A 1 9.26 -1.59 -23.82
N TRP A 2 10.29 -2.17 -23.15
CA TRP A 2 10.29 -3.59 -22.81
C TRP A 2 9.09 -4.01 -21.96
N LEU A 3 8.78 -3.36 -20.83
CA LEU A 3 7.65 -3.71 -19.98
C LEU A 3 6.28 -3.54 -20.68
N SER A 4 6.18 -2.74 -21.75
CA SER A 4 4.93 -2.64 -22.52
C SER A 4 4.65 -3.87 -23.38
N THR A 5 5.61 -4.79 -23.52
CA THR A 5 5.42 -6.08 -24.19
C THR A 5 4.90 -7.17 -23.27
N TYR A 6 4.69 -6.87 -21.97
CA TYR A 6 4.23 -7.82 -20.98
C TYR A 6 2.93 -8.54 -21.39
N LYS A 7 2.95 -9.85 -21.25
CA LYS A 7 1.79 -10.73 -21.46
C LYS A 7 1.67 -11.67 -20.26
N ARG A 8 0.55 -11.60 -19.56
CA ARG A 8 0.32 -12.33 -18.30
C ARG A 8 0.52 -13.84 -18.43
N ASP A 9 0.13 -14.42 -19.56
CA ASP A 9 0.15 -15.88 -19.79
C ASP A 9 1.36 -16.35 -20.62
N SER A 10 2.41 -15.52 -20.74
CA SER A 10 3.64 -15.87 -21.47
C SER A 10 4.68 -16.38 -20.49
N TYR A 11 4.99 -17.70 -20.56
CA TYR A 11 5.97 -18.35 -19.71
C TYR A 11 7.00 -19.12 -20.57
N ILE A 12 8.14 -19.47 -19.97
CA ILE A 12 9.14 -20.33 -20.59
C ILE A 12 8.56 -21.74 -20.75
N ASP A 13 8.81 -22.36 -21.90
CA ASP A 13 8.56 -23.79 -22.09
C ASP A 13 9.60 -24.61 -21.28
N THR A 14 9.13 -25.27 -20.24
CA THR A 14 9.95 -26.08 -19.33
C THR A 14 10.35 -27.44 -19.93
N ALA A 15 9.84 -27.81 -21.10
CA ALA A 15 10.24 -29.03 -21.80
C ALA A 15 11.67 -28.96 -22.36
N ASN A 16 12.18 -27.75 -22.59
CA ASN A 16 13.56 -27.51 -23.02
C ASN A 16 14.47 -27.32 -21.80
N HIS A 17 15.60 -28.06 -21.78
CA HIS A 17 16.60 -27.93 -20.71
C HIS A 17 17.43 -26.64 -20.81
N ASP A 18 17.51 -26.06 -22.02
CA ASP A 18 18.27 -24.84 -22.28
C ASP A 18 17.34 -23.64 -22.40
N VAL A 19 17.63 -22.59 -21.62
CA VAL A 19 16.90 -21.32 -21.63
C VAL A 19 17.83 -20.24 -22.18
N THR A 20 17.43 -19.59 -23.28
CA THR A 20 18.18 -18.45 -23.81
C THR A 20 17.98 -17.21 -22.93
N TYR A 21 18.94 -16.28 -22.92
CA TYR A 21 18.79 -15.01 -22.20
C TYR A 21 17.56 -14.23 -22.65
N GLU A 22 17.24 -14.22 -23.94
CA GLU A 22 16.06 -13.58 -24.50
C GLU A 22 14.77 -14.16 -23.89
N ASN A 23 14.63 -15.50 -23.90
CA ASN A 23 13.47 -16.15 -23.29
C ASN A 23 13.37 -15.88 -21.80
N PHE A 24 14.49 -15.88 -21.07
CA PHE A 24 14.48 -15.54 -19.65
C PHE A 24 14.02 -14.10 -19.41
N ILE A 25 14.56 -13.13 -20.17
CA ILE A 25 14.21 -11.72 -20.03
C ILE A 25 12.75 -11.47 -20.37
N ASP A 26 12.26 -12.01 -21.48
CA ASP A 26 10.94 -11.67 -22.03
C ASP A 26 9.79 -12.51 -21.47
N LYS A 27 10.08 -13.63 -20.80
CA LYS A 27 9.06 -14.55 -20.31
C LYS A 27 9.13 -14.87 -18.83
N GLU A 28 10.23 -14.50 -18.13
CA GLU A 28 10.36 -14.70 -16.68
C GLU A 28 10.69 -13.39 -15.98
N LEU A 29 11.79 -12.74 -16.33
CA LEU A 29 12.19 -11.49 -15.67
C LEU A 29 11.14 -10.40 -15.82
N ILE A 30 10.39 -10.38 -16.91
CA ILE A 30 9.33 -9.41 -17.16
C ILE A 30 8.19 -9.54 -16.14
N HIS A 31 7.83 -10.76 -15.72
CA HIS A 31 6.81 -10.98 -14.68
C HIS A 31 7.26 -10.41 -13.34
N PHE A 32 8.50 -10.73 -12.93
CA PHE A 32 9.07 -10.17 -11.70
C PHE A 32 9.14 -8.63 -11.75
N SER A 33 9.59 -8.08 -12.85
CA SER A 33 9.77 -6.63 -13.01
C SER A 33 8.43 -5.88 -13.01
N THR A 34 7.40 -6.45 -13.62
CA THR A 34 6.03 -5.92 -13.59
C THR A 34 5.47 -5.95 -12.15
N TYR A 35 5.58 -7.08 -11.48
CA TYR A 35 5.14 -7.24 -10.09
C TYR A 35 5.89 -6.28 -9.15
N ASP A 36 7.22 -6.14 -9.32
CA ASP A 36 8.02 -5.23 -8.50
C ASP A 36 7.56 -3.77 -8.66
N ASN A 37 7.27 -3.33 -9.88
CA ASN A 37 6.75 -1.99 -10.14
C ASN A 37 5.36 -1.78 -9.52
N GLU A 38 4.44 -2.72 -9.68
CA GLU A 38 3.10 -2.65 -9.08
C GLU A 38 3.14 -2.59 -7.56
N ARG A 39 4.06 -3.32 -6.95
CA ARG A 39 4.23 -3.36 -5.50
C ARG A 39 4.91 -2.11 -4.94
N SER A 40 5.91 -1.58 -5.63
CA SER A 40 6.85 -0.58 -5.11
C SER A 40 6.43 0.85 -5.43
N ILE A 41 5.71 1.07 -6.53
CA ILE A 41 5.28 2.38 -6.99
C ILE A 41 3.83 2.62 -6.53
N PRO A 42 3.51 3.79 -5.94
CA PRO A 42 2.13 4.12 -5.58
C PRO A 42 1.22 4.14 -6.81
N ASN A 43 0.01 3.60 -6.69
CA ASN A 43 -0.98 3.65 -7.75
C ASN A 43 -1.47 5.11 -7.96
N LEU A 44 -1.60 5.52 -9.20
CA LEU A 44 -2.02 6.88 -9.56
C LEU A 44 -3.41 7.23 -9.02
N MET A 45 -4.32 6.24 -8.97
CA MET A 45 -5.72 6.47 -8.59
C MET A 45 -5.88 6.77 -7.09
N ASP A 46 -5.22 6.01 -6.22
CA ASP A 46 -5.39 6.13 -4.77
C ASP A 46 -4.14 6.59 -4.01
N GLY A 47 -3.00 6.69 -4.67
CA GLY A 47 -1.74 7.08 -4.05
C GLY A 47 -1.14 6.00 -3.13
N LEU A 48 -1.68 4.78 -3.14
CA LEU A 48 -1.30 3.71 -2.25
C LEU A 48 -0.43 2.67 -2.96
N LYS A 49 0.57 2.16 -2.25
CA LYS A 49 1.21 0.90 -2.60
C LYS A 49 0.30 -0.26 -2.21
N ILE A 50 0.51 -1.44 -2.79
CA ILE A 50 -0.29 -2.64 -2.48
C ILE A 50 -0.37 -2.91 -0.98
N SER A 51 0.75 -2.85 -0.25
CA SER A 51 0.77 -3.06 1.20
C SER A 51 -0.11 -2.06 1.97
N LEU A 52 -0.08 -0.79 1.58
CA LEU A 52 -0.89 0.26 2.22
C LEU A 52 -2.39 0.07 1.91
N ARG A 53 -2.71 -0.35 0.69
CA ARG A 53 -4.09 -0.67 0.31
C ARG A 53 -4.65 -1.87 1.07
N LYS A 54 -3.85 -2.91 1.28
CA LYS A 54 -4.19 -4.07 2.13
C LYS A 54 -4.48 -3.66 3.57
N ILE A 55 -3.65 -2.78 4.14
CA ILE A 55 -3.85 -2.24 5.50
C ILE A 55 -5.16 -1.45 5.57
N LEU A 56 -5.41 -0.54 4.63
CA LEU A 56 -6.63 0.27 4.61
C LEU A 56 -7.88 -0.57 4.41
N TYR A 57 -7.85 -1.53 3.48
CA TYR A 57 -8.91 -2.51 3.27
C TYR A 57 -9.24 -3.28 4.56
N SER A 58 -8.24 -3.79 5.23
CA SER A 58 -8.40 -4.55 6.47
C SER A 58 -8.97 -3.67 7.61
N ALA A 59 -8.56 -2.40 7.68
CA ALA A 59 -9.11 -1.44 8.63
C ALA A 59 -10.59 -1.17 8.36
N PHE A 60 -10.99 -1.03 7.10
CA PHE A 60 -12.39 -0.87 6.70
C PHE A 60 -13.21 -2.14 6.96
N LYS A 61 -12.71 -3.31 6.58
CA LYS A 61 -13.35 -4.61 6.80
C LYS A 61 -13.59 -4.88 8.29
N LYS A 62 -12.60 -4.54 9.13
CA LYS A 62 -12.70 -4.66 10.59
C LYS A 62 -13.62 -3.60 11.22
N ASN A 63 -13.96 -2.54 10.48
CA ASN A 63 -14.59 -1.34 11.03
C ASN A 63 -13.84 -0.82 12.27
N LEU A 64 -12.55 -0.52 12.07
CA LEU A 64 -11.58 -0.24 13.13
C LEU A 64 -11.81 1.14 13.79
N ASN A 65 -12.87 1.23 14.59
CA ASN A 65 -13.29 2.45 15.29
C ASN A 65 -12.81 2.50 16.76
N SER A 66 -11.99 1.54 17.17
CA SER A 66 -11.41 1.48 18.51
C SER A 66 -9.94 1.07 18.44
N GLU A 67 -9.17 1.49 19.42
CA GLU A 67 -7.75 1.23 19.49
C GLU A 67 -7.42 -0.26 19.49
N ILE A 68 -6.46 -0.65 18.67
CA ILE A 68 -5.87 -1.99 18.61
C ILE A 68 -4.34 -1.87 18.62
N LYS A 69 -3.63 -2.80 19.24
CA LYS A 69 -2.17 -2.86 19.14
C LYS A 69 -1.74 -3.03 17.69
N VAL A 70 -0.71 -2.31 17.27
CA VAL A 70 -0.17 -2.41 15.90
C VAL A 70 0.18 -3.86 15.56
N ALA A 71 0.83 -4.60 16.46
CA ALA A 71 1.15 -6.02 16.25
C ALA A 71 -0.10 -6.90 16.05
N GLN A 72 -1.18 -6.64 16.78
CA GLN A 72 -2.45 -7.38 16.62
C GLN A 72 -3.14 -7.01 15.30
N PHE A 73 -3.12 -5.75 14.93
CA PHE A 73 -3.69 -5.31 13.66
C PHE A 73 -2.91 -5.87 12.47
N SER A 74 -1.58 -5.95 12.57
CA SER A 74 -0.72 -6.58 11.57
C SER A 74 -1.12 -8.04 11.31
N GLY A 75 -1.37 -8.82 12.36
CA GLY A 75 -1.88 -10.19 12.24
C GLY A 75 -3.23 -10.26 11.53
N TYR A 76 -4.16 -9.35 11.88
CA TYR A 76 -5.46 -9.25 11.20
C TYR A 76 -5.32 -8.90 9.72
N VAL A 77 -4.45 -7.95 9.37
CA VAL A 77 -4.18 -7.57 7.97
C VAL A 77 -3.62 -8.76 7.19
N SER A 78 -2.65 -9.48 7.76
CA SER A 78 -2.05 -10.64 7.12
C SER A 78 -3.08 -11.72 6.79
N GLU A 79 -3.95 -12.05 7.75
CA GLU A 79 -5.01 -13.06 7.59
C GLU A 79 -6.07 -12.67 6.55
N HIS A 80 -6.51 -11.40 6.56
CA HIS A 80 -7.70 -10.99 5.79
C HIS A 80 -7.41 -10.34 4.44
N SER A 81 -6.16 -10.05 4.14
CA SER A 81 -5.75 -9.44 2.87
C SER A 81 -4.77 -10.28 2.06
N GLY A 82 -4.45 -11.50 2.50
CA GLY A 82 -3.46 -12.33 1.82
C GLY A 82 -2.08 -11.65 1.74
N TYR A 83 -1.60 -11.11 2.87
CA TYR A 83 -0.28 -10.48 2.89
C TYR A 83 0.82 -11.52 3.11
N HIS A 84 1.61 -11.78 2.08
CA HIS A 84 2.63 -12.85 2.05
C HIS A 84 4.07 -12.36 2.25
N HIS A 85 4.27 -11.18 2.85
CA HIS A 85 5.60 -10.61 3.11
C HIS A 85 5.90 -10.56 4.61
N GLY A 86 7.13 -10.16 4.97
CA GLY A 86 7.58 -10.14 6.37
C GLY A 86 6.75 -9.23 7.28
N GLU A 87 6.45 -9.71 8.47
CA GLU A 87 5.67 -9.00 9.50
C GLU A 87 6.28 -7.63 9.86
N ALA A 88 7.61 -7.55 9.95
CA ALA A 88 8.29 -6.29 10.26
C ALA A 88 8.00 -5.19 9.22
N SER A 89 7.92 -5.56 7.94
CA SER A 89 7.58 -4.63 6.86
C SER A 89 6.13 -4.15 6.97
N LEU A 90 5.22 -5.04 7.35
CA LEU A 90 3.81 -4.71 7.55
C LEU A 90 3.62 -3.78 8.76
N ASN A 91 4.28 -4.08 9.88
CA ASN A 91 4.28 -3.23 11.06
C ASN A 91 4.80 -1.82 10.73
N ALA A 92 5.91 -1.71 10.01
CA ALA A 92 6.46 -0.43 9.57
C ALA A 92 5.49 0.34 8.65
N ALA A 93 4.78 -0.36 7.76
CA ALA A 93 3.78 0.24 6.89
C ALA A 93 2.55 0.76 7.66
N ILE A 94 2.07 0.04 8.68
CA ILE A 94 1.00 0.49 9.57
C ILE A 94 1.43 1.75 10.33
N VAL A 95 2.64 1.73 10.90
CA VAL A 95 3.22 2.89 11.61
C VAL A 95 3.31 4.09 10.66
N GLY A 96 3.80 3.89 9.44
CA GLY A 96 3.91 4.94 8.42
C GLY A 96 2.57 5.59 8.06
N LEU A 97 1.48 4.80 7.94
CA LEU A 97 0.13 5.34 7.66
C LEU A 97 -0.46 6.16 8.82
N ALA A 98 0.01 5.94 10.04
CA ALA A 98 -0.47 6.62 11.23
C ALA A 98 0.38 7.86 11.60
N GLN A 99 1.60 7.98 11.11
CA GLN A 99 2.48 9.12 11.42
C GLN A 99 1.85 10.44 10.96
N ASP A 100 1.87 11.45 11.83
CA ASP A 100 1.19 12.74 11.67
C ASP A 100 2.10 13.97 11.84
N PHE A 101 3.41 13.76 11.97
CA PHE A 101 4.38 14.87 12.08
C PHE A 101 4.71 15.45 10.70
N VAL A 102 5.17 16.71 10.67
CA VAL A 102 5.60 17.39 9.44
C VAL A 102 6.75 16.63 8.76
N GLY A 103 6.54 16.25 7.52
CA GLY A 103 7.46 15.41 6.72
C GLY A 103 7.05 13.94 6.67
N SER A 104 5.94 13.56 7.34
CA SER A 104 5.25 12.26 7.18
C SER A 104 4.03 12.41 6.26
N ASN A 105 2.82 12.15 6.77
CA ASN A 105 1.59 12.34 5.99
C ASN A 105 1.02 13.74 6.20
N ASN A 106 0.54 14.38 5.14
CA ASN A 106 -0.34 15.55 5.27
C ASN A 106 -1.71 15.14 5.83
N VAL A 107 -2.16 13.94 5.44
CA VAL A 107 -3.39 13.34 5.95
C VAL A 107 -3.10 11.90 6.34
N ASN A 108 -3.02 11.62 7.63
CA ASN A 108 -2.85 10.27 8.15
C ASN A 108 -4.18 9.51 8.15
N LEU A 109 -4.20 8.33 7.55
CA LEU A 109 -5.41 7.49 7.43
C LEU A 109 -5.67 6.64 8.67
N LEU A 110 -4.64 6.40 9.46
CA LEU A 110 -4.71 5.78 10.78
C LEU A 110 -4.29 6.79 11.85
N SER A 111 -4.82 6.66 13.06
CA SER A 111 -4.49 7.53 14.19
C SER A 111 -3.33 6.95 14.99
N PRO A 112 -2.27 7.72 15.30
CA PRO A 112 -1.19 7.27 16.16
C PRO A 112 -1.61 7.35 17.63
N LYS A 113 -1.50 6.26 18.36
CA LYS A 113 -1.75 6.19 19.80
C LYS A 113 -0.51 5.64 20.50
N GLY A 114 0.32 6.54 21.01
CA GLY A 114 1.64 6.28 21.58
C GLY A 114 2.76 6.91 20.78
N GLN A 115 3.97 6.39 20.88
CA GLN A 115 5.17 6.92 20.21
C GLN A 115 5.31 6.33 18.81
N PHE A 116 4.86 7.05 17.80
CA PHE A 116 4.95 6.69 16.38
C PHE A 116 6.15 7.31 15.64
N GLY A 117 7.10 7.85 16.39
CA GLY A 117 8.25 8.53 15.83
C GLY A 117 8.09 10.05 15.81
N THR A 118 9.20 10.74 15.59
CA THR A 118 9.27 12.18 15.58
C THR A 118 9.85 12.72 14.27
N ARG A 119 9.53 13.96 13.95
CA ARG A 119 10.10 14.67 12.80
C ARG A 119 11.64 14.70 12.86
N LEU A 120 12.20 14.89 14.06
CA LEU A 120 13.64 15.00 14.24
C LEU A 120 14.38 13.74 13.77
N MET A 121 13.80 12.56 14.02
CA MET A 121 14.36 11.27 13.64
C MET A 121 13.76 10.69 12.35
N GLY A 122 12.90 11.46 11.66
CA GLY A 122 12.21 11.00 10.46
C GLY A 122 11.34 9.75 10.71
N GLY A 123 10.80 9.64 11.92
CA GLY A 123 9.93 8.53 12.33
C GLY A 123 10.64 7.24 12.74
N LYS A 124 11.99 7.21 12.71
CA LYS A 124 12.76 6.00 13.04
C LYS A 124 12.78 5.68 14.54
N ASP A 125 12.39 6.61 15.37
CA ASP A 125 12.29 6.51 16.82
C ASP A 125 10.89 6.06 17.29
N SER A 126 10.10 5.46 16.43
CA SER A 126 8.84 4.83 16.84
C SER A 126 9.09 3.69 17.83
N ALA A 127 8.20 3.58 18.82
CA ALA A 127 8.25 2.46 19.75
C ALA A 127 7.89 1.13 19.03
N SER A 128 8.25 0.00 19.67
CA SER A 128 7.90 -1.31 19.13
C SER A 128 6.38 -1.45 18.98
N GLU A 129 5.96 -2.12 17.92
CA GLU A 129 4.57 -2.43 17.53
C GLU A 129 3.75 -3.10 18.64
N ARG A 130 4.40 -3.69 19.63
CA ARG A 130 3.77 -4.32 20.80
C ARG A 130 3.28 -3.33 21.85
N TYR A 131 3.75 -2.08 21.80
CA TYR A 131 3.48 -1.07 22.83
C TYR A 131 2.65 0.10 22.33
N ILE A 132 2.43 0.21 21.02
CA ILE A 132 1.68 1.29 20.39
C ILE A 132 0.38 0.77 19.80
N PHE A 133 -0.62 1.66 19.71
CA PHE A 133 -1.96 1.34 19.26
C PHE A 133 -2.34 2.21 18.07
N THR A 134 -3.31 1.76 17.30
CA THR A 134 -3.86 2.52 16.18
C THR A 134 -5.34 2.25 16.02
N GLU A 135 -6.01 3.13 15.29
CA GLU A 135 -7.40 3.01 14.86
C GLU A 135 -7.56 3.76 13.54
N LEU A 136 -8.68 3.60 12.83
CA LEU A 136 -8.98 4.46 11.69
C LEU A 136 -9.06 5.92 12.14
N ASN A 137 -8.48 6.82 11.35
CA ASN A 137 -8.68 8.26 11.53
C ASN A 137 -10.07 8.65 11.02
N ASN A 138 -11.09 8.37 11.84
CA ASN A 138 -12.48 8.69 11.52
C ASN A 138 -12.89 10.09 12.01
N PRO A 139 -13.74 10.80 11.26
CA PRO A 139 -14.39 10.39 10.00
C PRO A 139 -13.52 10.54 8.73
N LEU A 140 -12.30 11.07 8.85
CA LEU A 140 -11.47 11.51 7.73
C LEU A 140 -11.19 10.42 6.70
N ALA A 141 -10.80 9.23 7.14
CA ALA A 141 -10.51 8.12 6.23
C ALA A 141 -11.74 7.73 5.39
N ARG A 142 -12.92 7.70 5.99
CA ARG A 142 -14.19 7.39 5.31
C ARG A 142 -14.81 8.59 4.57
N LEU A 143 -14.37 9.80 4.86
CA LEU A 143 -14.69 10.97 4.04
C LEU A 143 -13.95 10.92 2.71
N ILE A 144 -12.67 10.57 2.75
CA ILE A 144 -11.81 10.48 1.56
C ILE A 144 -12.15 9.23 0.72
N PHE A 145 -12.28 8.07 1.36
CA PHE A 145 -12.60 6.78 0.74
C PHE A 145 -14.03 6.38 1.12
N ARG A 146 -15.01 6.88 0.35
CA ARG A 146 -16.44 6.76 0.69
C ARG A 146 -16.92 5.33 0.65
N LYS A 147 -17.69 4.95 1.68
CA LYS A 147 -18.30 3.61 1.77
C LYS A 147 -19.27 3.31 0.63
N SER A 148 -19.91 4.32 0.07
CA SER A 148 -20.83 4.17 -1.08
C SER A 148 -20.14 3.55 -2.29
N ASP A 149 -18.84 3.80 -2.44
CA ASP A 149 -18.07 3.37 -3.59
C ASP A 149 -17.60 1.92 -3.46
N ASP A 150 -17.61 1.35 -2.24
CA ASP A 150 -17.18 -0.04 -1.98
C ASP A 150 -17.93 -1.07 -2.87
N ASN A 151 -19.16 -0.78 -3.29
CA ASN A 151 -19.98 -1.68 -4.10
C ASN A 151 -19.65 -1.69 -5.61
N ILE A 152 -18.88 -0.71 -6.07
CA ILE A 152 -18.53 -0.55 -7.49
C ILE A 152 -17.05 -0.81 -7.76
N LEU A 153 -16.25 -1.04 -6.71
CA LEU A 153 -14.83 -1.35 -6.84
C LEU A 153 -14.63 -2.79 -7.31
N GLU A 154 -13.59 -3.01 -8.09
CA GLU A 154 -13.15 -4.33 -8.51
C GLU A 154 -12.19 -4.91 -7.47
N TYR A 155 -12.62 -5.98 -6.79
CA TYR A 155 -11.86 -6.63 -5.72
C TYR A 155 -11.03 -7.80 -6.26
N LEU A 156 -9.80 -7.89 -5.78
CA LEU A 156 -8.94 -9.04 -6.04
C LEU A 156 -9.41 -10.26 -5.25
N GLN A 157 -9.00 -11.44 -5.72
CA GLN A 157 -9.30 -12.73 -5.09
C GLN A 157 -8.00 -13.43 -4.72
N ASP A 158 -7.96 -14.00 -3.52
CA ASP A 158 -6.86 -14.84 -3.04
C ASP A 158 -7.48 -16.06 -2.34
N ASP A 159 -7.15 -17.26 -2.80
CA ASP A 159 -7.70 -18.53 -2.32
C ASP A 159 -9.24 -18.53 -2.19
N GLY A 160 -9.93 -17.92 -3.16
CA GLY A 160 -11.39 -17.82 -3.18
C GLY A 160 -11.99 -16.79 -2.21
N GLN A 161 -11.16 -16.02 -1.52
CA GLN A 161 -11.59 -14.92 -0.67
C GLN A 161 -11.37 -13.57 -1.38
N SER A 162 -12.35 -12.68 -1.24
CA SER A 162 -12.19 -11.31 -1.70
C SER A 162 -11.24 -10.55 -0.76
N ILE A 163 -10.23 -9.96 -1.35
CA ILE A 163 -9.21 -9.14 -0.68
C ILE A 163 -9.33 -7.68 -1.12
N GLU A 164 -8.28 -6.88 -1.02
CA GLU A 164 -8.35 -5.45 -1.38
C GLU A 164 -8.77 -5.22 -2.84
N PRO A 165 -9.34 -4.04 -3.16
CA PRO A 165 -9.63 -3.68 -4.55
C PRO A 165 -8.33 -3.39 -5.32
N ILE A 166 -8.40 -3.43 -6.65
CA ILE A 166 -7.28 -3.05 -7.53
C ILE A 166 -6.78 -1.64 -7.17
N TYR A 167 -7.70 -0.71 -6.93
CA TYR A 167 -7.47 0.63 -6.37
C TYR A 167 -8.75 1.16 -5.72
N TYR A 168 -8.59 2.12 -4.82
CA TYR A 168 -9.68 2.96 -4.34
C TYR A 168 -9.82 4.23 -5.19
N VAL A 169 -10.98 4.89 -5.09
CA VAL A 169 -11.23 6.18 -5.73
C VAL A 169 -11.46 7.24 -4.64
N PRO A 170 -10.40 7.88 -4.14
CA PRO A 170 -10.52 8.94 -3.15
C PRO A 170 -11.15 10.20 -3.74
N ILE A 171 -11.85 10.98 -2.92
CA ILE A 171 -12.48 12.26 -3.35
C ILE A 171 -11.46 13.36 -3.66
N ILE A 172 -10.22 13.19 -3.26
CA ILE A 172 -9.09 14.08 -3.51
C ILE A 172 -7.89 13.24 -3.94
N PRO A 173 -7.05 13.68 -4.87
CA PRO A 173 -5.91 12.90 -5.34
C PRO A 173 -4.85 12.69 -4.24
N MET A 174 -4.98 11.59 -3.50
CA MET A 174 -4.12 11.28 -2.36
C MET A 174 -2.64 11.15 -2.72
N ILE A 175 -2.34 10.81 -3.98
CA ILE A 175 -0.95 10.79 -4.47
C ILE A 175 -0.29 12.17 -4.44
N LEU A 176 -1.07 13.25 -4.57
CA LEU A 176 -0.59 14.63 -4.43
C LEU A 176 -0.66 15.12 -2.98
N VAL A 177 -1.63 14.65 -2.21
CA VAL A 177 -1.80 15.04 -0.79
C VAL A 177 -0.66 14.51 0.05
N ASN A 178 -0.41 13.20 0.01
CA ASN A 178 0.60 12.54 0.84
C ASN A 178 1.91 12.26 0.10
N GLY A 179 1.94 12.51 -1.22
CA GLY A 179 3.12 12.17 -2.01
C GLY A 179 3.42 10.68 -1.99
N GLY A 180 4.69 10.37 -2.12
CA GLY A 180 5.18 9.00 -2.00
C GLY A 180 6.49 8.82 -2.71
N LYS A 181 7.19 7.75 -2.35
CA LYS A 181 8.43 7.34 -3.00
C LYS A 181 8.40 5.85 -3.26
N GLY A 182 8.76 5.45 -4.46
CA GLY A 182 8.86 4.06 -4.84
C GLY A 182 9.97 3.84 -5.85
N ILE A 183 10.72 2.75 -5.68
CA ILE A 183 11.76 2.32 -6.59
C ILE A 183 11.39 0.91 -7.04
N GLY A 184 11.10 0.77 -8.32
CA GLY A 184 10.84 -0.50 -8.98
C GLY A 184 11.92 -0.85 -9.98
N THR A 185 11.67 -1.84 -10.81
CA THR A 185 12.60 -2.26 -11.85
C THR A 185 12.47 -1.34 -13.06
N GLY A 186 13.50 -0.53 -13.32
CA GLY A 186 13.55 0.40 -14.45
C GLY A 186 12.71 1.67 -14.30
N PHE A 187 11.95 1.80 -13.19
CA PHE A 187 11.11 2.96 -12.89
C PHE A 187 11.29 3.39 -11.44
N SER A 188 11.14 4.66 -11.19
CA SER A 188 11.05 5.22 -9.84
C SER A 188 10.04 6.35 -9.83
N TYR A 189 9.43 6.55 -8.66
CA TYR A 189 8.52 7.66 -8.39
C TYR A 189 8.94 8.37 -7.11
N GLU A 190 8.96 9.69 -7.14
CA GLU A 190 9.15 10.54 -5.96
C GLU A 190 8.21 11.74 -6.07
N GLY A 191 7.07 11.64 -5.41
CA GLY A 191 6.03 12.67 -5.37
C GLY A 191 6.15 13.55 -4.14
N LEU A 192 5.98 14.85 -4.35
CA LEU A 192 5.91 15.83 -3.26
C LEU A 192 4.54 15.83 -2.60
N CYS A 193 4.48 16.28 -1.35
CA CYS A 193 3.24 16.50 -0.61
C CYS A 193 2.76 17.93 -0.84
N TYR A 194 1.53 18.09 -1.30
CA TYR A 194 0.90 19.38 -1.54
C TYR A 194 -0.20 19.67 -0.51
N ASN A 195 -0.45 20.93 -0.26
CA ASN A 195 -1.55 21.33 0.63
C ASN A 195 -2.89 20.90 0.04
N PRO A 196 -3.70 20.11 0.78
CA PRO A 196 -5.02 19.67 0.30
C PRO A 196 -5.93 20.79 -0.16
N THR A 197 -5.90 21.94 0.50
CA THR A 197 -6.72 23.11 0.14
C THR A 197 -6.35 23.64 -1.26
N GLN A 198 -5.05 23.69 -1.57
CA GLN A 198 -4.57 24.13 -2.88
C GLN A 198 -4.86 23.12 -4.01
N ILE A 199 -5.11 21.87 -3.67
CA ILE A 199 -5.49 20.84 -4.66
C ILE A 199 -6.99 20.94 -4.97
N ILE A 200 -7.81 21.43 -4.02
CA ILE A 200 -9.26 21.55 -4.15
C ILE A 200 -9.63 22.83 -4.93
N ASP A 201 -8.87 23.93 -4.75
CA ASP A 201 -9.05 25.21 -5.44
C ASP A 201 -8.66 25.13 -6.93
#